data_74e42bc33b5526018e78644c95beede5
#
_entry.id   74e42bc33b5526018e78644c95beede5
#
_cell.length_a   1.000
_cell.length_b   1.000
_cell.length_c   1.000
_cell.angle_alpha   90.00
_cell.angle_beta   90.00
_cell.angle_gamma   90.00
#
_symmetry.space_group_name_H-M   'P 1'
#
loop_
_entity.id
_entity.type
_entity.pdbx_description
1 polymer ?
#
loop_
_entity_poly.entity_id
_entity_poly.type
_entity_poly.pdbx_seq_one_letter_code
_entity_poly.pdbx_strand_id
1 'polypeptide(L)'
;IEDAAVRAQDAVYTVTGNGSARTLRSDSNKISLDYGRIEAELKGTGEARVYTGIDEDTVVFAVEDLVKSYNEVSGLLKDNGDRGTGAASHLASFGRGMADAKTLKAVGITYNKDGKLELDKDTLKNALETDLEGTKSLLGGQFGMAEKAARRAESALSDPVQRIVDSDLAAVVSKREQETSSANFRYLSNFARSGPYNMTNFYTVGLLFNTLA
;
A
#
# COMPACT_ATOMS: atom_id res chain seq x y z
N ILE A 1 5.24 -57.67 -30.23
CA ILE A 1 5.87 -56.44 -29.71
C ILE A 1 4.92 -55.94 -28.65
N GLU A 2 5.16 -56.30 -27.41
CA GLU A 2 4.40 -55.75 -26.28
C GLU A 2 4.77 -54.27 -26.17
N ASP A 3 3.78 -53.41 -26.45
CA ASP A 3 3.83 -52.01 -26.20
C ASP A 3 3.84 -51.85 -24.67
N ALA A 4 5.02 -51.56 -24.09
CA ALA A 4 5.15 -51.35 -22.66
C ALA A 4 4.36 -50.09 -22.32
N ALA A 5 3.13 -50.26 -21.90
CA ALA A 5 2.29 -49.15 -21.40
C ALA A 5 3.03 -48.48 -20.28
N VAL A 6 3.56 -47.32 -20.51
CA VAL A 6 4.16 -46.48 -19.43
C VAL A 6 3.04 -46.18 -18.44
N ARG A 7 3.07 -46.85 -17.31
CA ARG A 7 2.10 -46.56 -16.23
C ARG A 7 2.33 -45.17 -15.72
N ALA A 8 1.26 -44.41 -15.62
CA ALA A 8 1.29 -43.12 -14.96
C ALA A 8 1.85 -43.31 -13.53
N GLN A 9 2.78 -42.48 -13.15
CA GLN A 9 3.38 -42.50 -11.83
C GLN A 9 3.06 -41.16 -11.12
N ASP A 10 2.78 -41.29 -9.83
CA ASP A 10 2.61 -40.09 -8.99
C ASP A 10 3.90 -39.28 -8.97
N ALA A 11 3.76 -37.98 -8.98
CA ALA A 11 4.85 -37.05 -8.73
C ALA A 11 5.27 -37.17 -7.26
N VAL A 12 6.55 -37.49 -7.03
CA VAL A 12 7.14 -37.53 -5.67
C VAL A 12 8.05 -36.33 -5.52
N TYR A 13 7.79 -35.51 -4.53
CA TYR A 13 8.56 -34.30 -4.29
C TYR A 13 8.80 -34.08 -2.79
N THR A 14 9.92 -33.48 -2.46
CA THR A 14 10.25 -33.10 -1.08
C THR A 14 10.25 -31.61 -0.92
N VAL A 15 9.46 -31.12 0.02
CA VAL A 15 9.42 -29.69 0.40
C VAL A 15 10.26 -29.52 1.64
N THR A 16 11.24 -28.63 1.55
CA THR A 16 12.08 -28.25 2.70
C THR A 16 11.77 -26.80 3.06
N GLY A 17 11.30 -26.57 4.27
CA GLY A 17 11.04 -25.24 4.81
C GLY A 17 11.22 -25.24 6.32
N ASN A 18 11.69 -24.14 6.87
CA ASN A 18 11.89 -23.93 8.31
C ASN A 18 12.66 -25.08 9.01
N GLY A 19 13.69 -25.60 8.33
CA GLY A 19 14.51 -26.68 8.87
C GLY A 19 13.87 -28.08 8.85
N SER A 20 12.68 -28.23 8.29
CA SER A 20 11.98 -29.53 8.16
C SER A 20 11.81 -29.90 6.69
N ALA A 21 12.06 -31.15 6.38
CA ALA A 21 11.83 -31.72 5.06
C ALA A 21 10.63 -32.68 5.11
N ARG A 22 9.72 -32.60 4.16
CA ARG A 22 8.57 -33.47 4.01
C ARG A 22 8.52 -34.01 2.59
N THR A 23 8.44 -35.31 2.42
CA THR A 23 8.21 -35.93 1.13
C THR A 23 6.72 -36.16 0.93
N LEU A 24 6.21 -35.65 -0.19
CA LEU A 24 4.81 -35.70 -0.56
C LEU A 24 4.65 -36.40 -1.90
N ARG A 25 3.43 -36.85 -2.19
CA ARG A 25 3.06 -37.45 -3.47
C ARG A 25 1.85 -36.72 -4.02
N SER A 26 1.78 -36.57 -5.32
CA SER A 26 0.65 -35.98 -6.04
C SER A 26 0.36 -36.84 -7.28
N ASP A 27 -0.89 -37.08 -7.54
CA ASP A 27 -1.41 -37.70 -8.78
C ASP A 27 -1.37 -36.70 -9.97
N SER A 28 -0.98 -35.48 -9.73
CA SER A 28 -0.87 -34.40 -10.70
C SER A 28 0.52 -33.74 -10.64
N ASN A 29 0.97 -33.22 -11.78
CA ASN A 29 2.13 -32.34 -11.83
C ASN A 29 1.86 -30.93 -11.28
N LYS A 30 0.62 -30.57 -11.05
CA LYS A 30 0.26 -29.36 -10.33
C LYS A 30 0.21 -29.65 -8.84
N ILE A 31 1.05 -28.97 -8.10
CA ILE A 31 1.16 -29.14 -6.65
C ILE A 31 0.81 -27.86 -5.94
N SER A 32 0.23 -27.99 -4.76
CA SER A 32 -0.09 -26.90 -3.89
C SER A 32 0.85 -26.93 -2.68
N LEU A 33 1.51 -25.83 -2.44
CA LEU A 33 2.45 -25.64 -1.33
C LEU A 33 1.88 -24.62 -0.34
N ASP A 34 2.40 -24.63 0.88
CA ASP A 34 2.04 -23.66 1.92
C ASP A 34 0.52 -23.50 2.10
N TYR A 35 -0.17 -24.61 2.34
CA TYR A 35 -1.63 -24.65 2.57
C TYR A 35 -2.48 -24.02 1.44
N GLY A 36 -2.04 -24.18 0.20
CA GLY A 36 -2.77 -23.68 -0.97
C GLY A 36 -2.41 -22.26 -1.42
N ARG A 37 -1.42 -21.65 -0.80
CA ARG A 37 -1.02 -20.27 -1.14
C ARG A 37 -0.10 -20.20 -2.35
N ILE A 38 0.62 -21.30 -2.64
CA ILE A 38 1.55 -21.38 -3.76
C ILE A 38 1.11 -22.56 -4.62
N GLU A 39 0.85 -22.30 -5.89
CA GLU A 39 0.65 -23.34 -6.89
C GLU A 39 1.93 -23.47 -7.74
N ALA A 40 2.41 -24.67 -7.92
CA ALA A 40 3.57 -24.94 -8.75
C ALA A 40 3.28 -26.10 -9.71
N GLU A 41 3.85 -26.03 -10.91
CA GLU A 41 3.78 -27.09 -11.91
C GLU A 41 5.15 -27.76 -12.04
N LEU A 42 5.20 -29.06 -11.74
CA LEU A 42 6.40 -29.87 -11.87
C LEU A 42 6.62 -30.24 -13.34
N LYS A 43 7.69 -29.73 -13.94
CA LYS A 43 8.02 -29.97 -15.37
C LYS A 43 9.12 -30.99 -15.58
N GLY A 44 9.74 -31.47 -14.52
CA GLY A 44 10.83 -32.44 -14.58
C GLY A 44 11.37 -32.77 -13.22
N THR A 45 12.38 -33.66 -13.19
CA THR A 45 13.10 -34.01 -11.97
C THR A 45 14.24 -33.02 -11.73
N GLY A 46 14.46 -32.64 -10.51
CA GLY A 46 15.51 -31.69 -10.13
C GLY A 46 15.21 -31.01 -8.81
N GLU A 47 16.04 -30.07 -8.47
CA GLU A 47 15.87 -29.21 -7.31
C GLU A 47 15.50 -27.80 -7.77
N ALA A 48 14.47 -27.21 -7.15
CA ALA A 48 14.07 -25.83 -7.39
C ALA A 48 13.88 -25.12 -6.04
N ARG A 49 14.20 -23.85 -6.01
CA ARG A 49 13.93 -23.00 -4.86
C ARG A 49 12.79 -22.05 -5.18
N VAL A 50 11.80 -22.06 -4.31
CA VAL A 50 10.66 -21.15 -4.41
C VAL A 50 10.86 -20.02 -3.41
N TYR A 51 10.87 -18.80 -3.92
CA TYR A 51 10.93 -17.59 -3.10
C TYR A 51 9.61 -16.86 -3.24
N THR A 52 9.04 -16.48 -2.11
CA THR A 52 7.94 -15.54 -2.09
C THR A 52 8.51 -14.16 -1.83
N GLY A 53 8.27 -13.25 -2.73
CA GLY A 53 8.70 -11.87 -2.63
C GLY A 53 7.51 -10.92 -2.59
N ILE A 54 7.76 -9.68 -2.23
CA ILE A 54 6.79 -8.62 -2.39
C ILE A 54 6.68 -8.30 -3.87
N ASP A 55 5.48 -8.01 -4.33
CA ASP A 55 5.28 -7.32 -5.59
C ASP A 55 5.62 -5.83 -5.40
N GLU A 56 6.88 -5.49 -5.64
CA GLU A 56 7.39 -4.13 -5.48
C GLU A 56 6.68 -3.13 -6.38
N ASP A 57 6.33 -3.53 -7.60
CA ASP A 57 5.63 -2.66 -8.53
C ASP A 57 4.25 -2.29 -8.01
N THR A 58 3.56 -3.25 -7.40
CA THR A 58 2.29 -3.01 -6.73
C THR A 58 2.44 -2.04 -5.54
N VAL A 59 3.49 -2.19 -4.73
CA VAL A 59 3.75 -1.26 -3.61
C VAL A 59 4.10 0.13 -4.14
N VAL A 60 4.96 0.23 -5.15
CA VAL A 60 5.33 1.49 -5.80
C VAL A 60 4.08 2.21 -6.32
N PHE A 61 3.20 1.50 -7.04
CA PHE A 61 1.95 2.07 -7.53
C PHE A 61 1.06 2.62 -6.40
N ALA A 62 0.92 1.87 -5.31
CA ALA A 62 0.13 2.29 -4.16
C ALA A 62 0.71 3.55 -3.48
N VAL A 63 2.04 3.65 -3.39
CA VAL A 63 2.71 4.82 -2.82
C VAL A 63 2.61 6.02 -3.77
N GLU A 64 2.68 5.82 -5.08
CA GLU A 64 2.42 6.89 -6.07
C GLU A 64 1.02 7.48 -5.90
N ASP A 65 0.01 6.62 -5.80
CA ASP A 65 -1.38 7.06 -5.60
C ASP A 65 -1.56 7.82 -4.28
N LEU A 66 -0.90 7.37 -3.21
CA LEU A 66 -0.90 8.07 -1.93
C LEU A 66 -0.25 9.46 -2.06
N VAL A 67 0.92 9.55 -2.69
CA VAL A 67 1.64 10.82 -2.93
C VAL A 67 0.80 11.76 -3.78
N LYS A 68 0.21 11.27 -4.86
CA LYS A 68 -0.67 12.03 -5.74
C LYS A 68 -1.87 12.58 -4.97
N SER A 69 -2.60 11.74 -4.25
CA SER A 69 -3.79 12.13 -3.48
C SER A 69 -3.45 13.13 -2.37
N TYR A 70 -2.30 12.94 -1.69
CA TYR A 70 -1.80 13.90 -0.72
C TYR A 70 -1.55 15.27 -1.37
N ASN A 71 -0.91 15.31 -2.53
CA ASN A 71 -0.60 16.54 -3.24
C ASN A 71 -1.85 17.25 -3.73
N GLU A 72 -2.86 16.51 -4.20
CA GLU A 72 -4.15 17.05 -4.63
C GLU A 72 -4.90 17.69 -3.45
N VAL A 73 -5.00 17.00 -2.32
CA VAL A 73 -5.64 17.54 -1.12
C VAL A 73 -4.88 18.75 -0.57
N SER A 74 -3.55 18.67 -0.50
CA SER A 74 -2.72 19.77 -0.06
C SER A 74 -2.84 21.00 -0.97
N GLY A 75 -2.88 20.79 -2.29
CA GLY A 75 -3.10 21.83 -3.29
C GLY A 75 -4.47 22.48 -3.10
N LEU A 76 -5.53 21.68 -2.99
CA LEU A 76 -6.88 22.16 -2.76
C LEU A 76 -6.99 23.02 -1.49
N LEU A 77 -6.40 22.56 -0.39
CA LEU A 77 -6.39 23.30 0.88
C LEU A 77 -5.59 24.61 0.76
N LYS A 78 -4.49 24.61 0.01
CA LYS A 78 -3.68 25.80 -0.24
C LYS A 78 -4.45 26.84 -1.06
N ASP A 79 -5.12 26.40 -2.13
CA ASP A 79 -5.88 27.25 -3.03
C ASP A 79 -7.16 27.85 -2.36
N ASN A 80 -7.59 27.25 -1.25
CA ASN A 80 -8.75 27.68 -0.48
C ASN A 80 -8.42 28.13 0.95
N GLY A 81 -7.14 28.30 1.26
CA GLY A 81 -6.67 28.61 2.63
C GLY A 81 -7.09 29.99 3.14
N ASP A 82 -7.46 30.89 2.27
CA ASP A 82 -7.99 32.24 2.56
C ASP A 82 -9.51 32.28 2.74
N ARG A 83 -10.22 31.18 2.42
CA ARG A 83 -11.68 31.12 2.47
C ARG A 83 -12.26 30.84 3.86
N GLY A 84 -11.41 30.53 4.84
CA GLY A 84 -11.85 30.30 6.21
C GLY A 84 -10.78 29.72 7.11
N THR A 85 -10.98 29.85 8.41
CA THR A 85 -10.03 29.39 9.43
C THR A 85 -9.87 27.86 9.43
N GLY A 86 -10.91 27.12 9.03
CA GLY A 86 -10.87 25.67 8.94
C GLY A 86 -9.97 25.20 7.81
N ALA A 87 -10.07 25.79 6.61
CA ALA A 87 -9.19 25.46 5.49
C ALA A 87 -7.72 25.72 5.84
N ALA A 88 -7.41 26.86 6.45
CA ALA A 88 -6.07 27.18 6.92
C ALA A 88 -5.58 26.20 8.01
N SER A 89 -6.44 25.77 8.93
CA SER A 89 -6.12 24.80 9.96
C SER A 89 -5.81 23.41 9.39
N HIS A 90 -6.61 22.95 8.43
CA HIS A 90 -6.37 21.68 7.74
C HIS A 90 -5.08 21.74 6.91
N LEU A 91 -4.83 22.84 6.19
CA LEU A 91 -3.57 23.03 5.46
C LEU A 91 -2.38 22.97 6.42
N ALA A 92 -2.41 23.66 7.56
CA ALA A 92 -1.38 23.59 8.58
C ALA A 92 -1.21 22.17 9.15
N SER A 93 -2.30 21.41 9.27
CA SER A 93 -2.26 20.02 9.69
C SER A 93 -1.55 19.14 8.65
N PHE A 94 -1.88 19.28 7.39
CA PHE A 94 -1.19 18.56 6.30
C PHE A 94 0.28 18.99 6.21
N GLY A 95 0.58 20.27 6.35
CA GLY A 95 1.94 20.83 6.28
C GLY A 95 2.89 20.39 7.41
N ARG A 96 2.36 19.88 8.54
CA ARG A 96 3.19 19.40 9.66
C ARG A 96 3.99 18.12 9.39
N GLY A 97 3.99 17.66 8.16
CA GLY A 97 4.71 16.46 7.74
C GLY A 97 4.05 15.16 8.21
N MET A 98 4.22 14.12 7.44
CA MET A 98 3.69 12.78 7.73
C MET A 98 4.64 11.95 8.57
N ALA A 99 5.94 12.19 8.38
CA ALA A 99 7.03 11.61 9.15
C ALA A 99 8.23 12.56 9.11
N ASP A 100 9.27 12.21 9.83
CA ASP A 100 10.55 12.93 9.76
C ASP A 100 11.13 12.91 8.33
N ALA A 101 11.63 14.06 7.86
CA ALA A 101 12.11 14.21 6.48
C ALA A 101 13.26 13.26 6.12
N LYS A 102 14.14 12.95 7.09
CA LYS A 102 15.23 11.99 6.90
C LYS A 102 14.68 10.57 6.70
N THR A 103 13.68 10.20 7.48
CA THR A 103 13.03 8.89 7.42
C THR A 103 12.25 8.73 6.11
N LEU A 104 11.51 9.76 5.68
CA LEU A 104 10.82 9.76 4.38
C LEU A 104 11.80 9.62 3.22
N LYS A 105 12.92 10.36 3.28
CA LYS A 105 13.95 10.29 2.26
C LYS A 105 14.57 8.89 2.13
N ALA A 106 14.67 8.15 3.22
CA ALA A 106 15.20 6.79 3.20
C ALA A 106 14.32 5.83 2.39
N VAL A 107 13.03 6.13 2.25
CA VAL A 107 12.07 5.37 1.41
C VAL A 107 11.72 6.10 0.12
N GLY A 108 12.55 7.04 -0.32
CA GLY A 108 12.38 7.75 -1.60
C GLY A 108 11.32 8.85 -1.60
N ILE A 109 10.76 9.24 -0.46
CA ILE A 109 9.75 10.30 -0.38
C ILE A 109 10.40 11.58 0.13
N THR A 110 10.24 12.67 -0.62
CA THR A 110 10.78 13.98 -0.24
C THR A 110 9.75 15.08 -0.41
N TYR A 111 9.92 16.19 0.32
CA TYR A 111 9.15 17.39 0.08
C TYR A 111 9.90 18.31 -0.87
N ASN A 112 9.22 18.77 -1.89
CA ASN A 112 9.76 19.82 -2.75
C ASN A 112 9.60 21.23 -2.14
N LYS A 113 10.05 22.25 -2.87
CA LYS A 113 10.00 23.66 -2.42
C LYS A 113 8.58 24.19 -2.21
N ASP A 114 7.60 23.59 -2.89
CA ASP A 114 6.19 23.97 -2.80
C ASP A 114 5.44 23.22 -1.68
N GLY A 115 6.14 22.33 -0.96
CA GLY A 115 5.58 21.49 0.10
C GLY A 115 4.84 20.26 -0.43
N LYS A 116 4.97 19.95 -1.72
CA LYS A 116 4.44 18.72 -2.32
C LYS A 116 5.39 17.56 -2.09
N LEU A 117 4.82 16.37 -2.02
CA LEU A 117 5.60 15.13 -1.96
C LEU A 117 6.07 14.72 -3.36
N GLU A 118 7.28 14.24 -3.44
CA GLU A 118 7.87 13.60 -4.61
C GLU A 118 8.34 12.21 -4.24
N LEU A 119 8.17 11.25 -5.15
CA LEU A 119 8.56 9.86 -4.99
C LEU A 119 9.69 9.50 -5.94
N ASP A 120 10.78 9.00 -5.40
CA ASP A 120 11.83 8.28 -6.11
C ASP A 120 11.54 6.78 -6.01
N LYS A 121 11.11 6.20 -7.12
CA LYS A 121 10.69 4.79 -7.19
C LYS A 121 11.86 3.82 -6.96
N ASP A 122 13.03 4.16 -7.46
CA ASP A 122 14.22 3.30 -7.35
C ASP A 122 14.70 3.25 -5.89
N THR A 123 14.69 4.39 -5.22
CA THR A 123 14.98 4.45 -3.77
C THR A 123 13.94 3.69 -2.97
N LEU A 124 12.65 3.75 -3.34
CA LEU A 124 11.60 2.97 -2.66
C LEU A 124 11.80 1.48 -2.85
N LYS A 125 12.07 1.01 -4.07
CA LYS A 125 12.35 -0.41 -4.34
C LYS A 125 13.54 -0.91 -3.54
N ASN A 126 14.63 -0.15 -3.53
CA ASN A 126 15.81 -0.49 -2.73
C ASN A 126 15.50 -0.57 -1.22
N ALA A 127 14.68 0.35 -0.72
CA ALA A 127 14.25 0.32 0.67
C ALA A 127 13.39 -0.92 1.00
N LEU A 128 12.50 -1.35 0.08
CA LEU A 128 11.71 -2.57 0.21
C LEU A 128 12.59 -3.84 0.23
N GLU A 129 13.64 -3.88 -0.60
CA GLU A 129 14.60 -4.99 -0.63
C GLU A 129 15.48 -5.04 0.63
N THR A 130 15.91 -3.86 1.13
CA THR A 130 16.92 -3.77 2.19
C THR A 130 16.32 -3.80 3.59
N ASP A 131 15.19 -3.11 3.79
CA ASP A 131 14.48 -3.01 5.07
C ASP A 131 12.95 -3.00 4.85
N LEU A 132 12.44 -4.18 4.55
CA LEU A 132 11.01 -4.37 4.32
C LEU A 132 10.15 -3.94 5.51
N GLU A 133 10.50 -4.38 6.71
CA GLU A 133 9.68 -4.16 7.89
C GLU A 133 9.69 -2.68 8.31
N GLY A 134 10.85 -2.01 8.22
CA GLY A 134 10.95 -0.58 8.46
C GLY A 134 10.17 0.22 7.43
N THR A 135 10.29 -0.12 6.14
CA THR A 135 9.56 0.52 5.03
C THR A 135 8.05 0.32 5.19
N LYS A 136 7.61 -0.89 5.47
CA LYS A 136 6.21 -1.23 5.72
C LYS A 136 5.64 -0.49 6.94
N SER A 137 6.38 -0.44 8.04
CA SER A 137 5.98 0.30 9.24
C SER A 137 5.83 1.79 8.99
N LEU A 138 6.76 2.37 8.23
CA LEU A 138 6.77 3.79 7.90
C LEU A 138 5.62 4.18 6.95
N LEU A 139 5.41 3.41 5.90
CA LEU A 139 4.38 3.69 4.89
C LEU A 139 2.99 3.32 5.41
N GLY A 140 2.88 2.13 5.97
CA GLY A 140 1.63 1.44 6.23
C GLY A 140 1.33 1.10 7.69
N GLY A 141 2.25 1.30 8.64
CA GLY A 141 2.04 1.00 10.07
C GLY A 141 0.96 1.85 10.73
N GLN A 142 0.52 1.44 11.93
CA GLN A 142 -0.50 2.15 12.73
C GLN A 142 -0.23 3.65 12.90
N PHE A 143 1.03 4.06 12.84
CA PHE A 143 1.47 5.45 12.89
C PHE A 143 2.20 5.85 11.60
N GLY A 144 2.02 5.07 10.54
CA GLY A 144 2.62 5.27 9.24
C GLY A 144 2.05 6.47 8.49
N MET A 145 2.65 6.74 7.36
CA MET A 145 2.28 7.87 6.52
C MET A 145 0.84 7.80 6.02
N ALA A 146 0.41 6.63 5.53
CA ALA A 146 -0.93 6.43 4.99
C ALA A 146 -2.01 6.63 6.06
N GLU A 147 -1.82 6.10 7.26
CA GLU A 147 -2.75 6.25 8.37
C GLU A 147 -2.87 7.72 8.83
N LYS A 148 -1.74 8.43 8.90
CA LYS A 148 -1.75 9.86 9.23
C LYS A 148 -2.46 10.69 8.16
N ALA A 149 -2.25 10.38 6.88
CA ALA A 149 -2.94 11.04 5.78
C ALA A 149 -4.45 10.80 5.85
N ALA A 150 -4.86 9.54 6.08
CA ALA A 150 -6.26 9.18 6.21
C ALA A 150 -6.94 9.89 7.37
N ARG A 151 -6.34 9.89 8.57
CA ARG A 151 -6.91 10.59 9.74
C ARG A 151 -7.08 12.08 9.52
N ARG A 152 -6.13 12.72 8.83
CA ARG A 152 -6.25 14.14 8.49
C ARG A 152 -7.35 14.41 7.48
N ALA A 153 -7.46 13.54 6.46
CA ALA A 153 -8.54 13.60 5.50
C ALA A 153 -9.91 13.40 6.17
N GLU A 154 -10.03 12.45 7.08
CA GLU A 154 -11.26 12.22 7.86
C GLU A 154 -11.61 13.42 8.75
N SER A 155 -10.61 13.99 9.42
CA SER A 155 -10.81 15.19 10.22
C SER A 155 -11.37 16.34 9.36
N ALA A 156 -10.82 16.52 8.14
CA ALA A 156 -11.31 17.53 7.23
C ALA A 156 -12.72 17.22 6.70
N LEU A 157 -13.04 15.96 6.43
CA LEU A 157 -14.38 15.54 5.98
C LEU A 157 -15.44 15.64 7.08
N SER A 158 -15.05 15.48 8.33
CA SER A 158 -15.97 15.56 9.47
C SER A 158 -16.27 17.00 9.91
N ASP A 159 -15.45 17.96 9.49
CA ASP A 159 -15.71 19.36 9.81
C ASP A 159 -16.89 19.90 9.00
N PRO A 160 -17.81 20.64 9.64
CA PRO A 160 -18.88 21.31 8.93
C PRO A 160 -18.34 22.29 7.90
N VAL A 161 -18.98 22.36 6.74
CA VAL A 161 -18.58 23.26 5.64
C VAL A 161 -18.49 24.72 6.12
N GLN A 162 -19.38 25.13 7.02
CA GLN A 162 -19.40 26.47 7.62
C GLN A 162 -18.15 26.79 8.45
N ARG A 163 -17.43 25.77 8.90
CA ARG A 163 -16.17 25.93 9.62
C ARG A 163 -14.97 25.93 8.68
N ILE A 164 -15.09 25.23 7.55
CA ILE A 164 -14.04 25.17 6.52
C ILE A 164 -14.02 26.46 5.70
N VAL A 165 -15.20 27.01 5.38
CA VAL A 165 -15.40 28.20 4.57
C VAL A 165 -16.25 29.19 5.35
N ASP A 166 -15.88 30.47 5.33
CA ASP A 166 -16.69 31.51 5.97
C ASP A 166 -18.11 31.59 5.34
N SER A 167 -19.08 31.83 6.19
CA SER A 167 -20.53 31.72 5.86
C SER A 167 -20.99 32.46 4.61
N ASP A 168 -20.36 33.58 4.28
CA ASP A 168 -20.70 34.37 3.10
C ASP A 168 -20.23 33.74 1.78
N LEU A 169 -19.19 32.92 1.84
CA LEU A 169 -18.68 32.15 0.70
C LEU A 169 -19.33 30.76 0.59
N ALA A 170 -19.82 30.20 1.70
CA ALA A 170 -20.51 28.92 1.70
C ALA A 170 -21.76 28.90 0.80
N ALA A 171 -22.40 30.04 0.64
CA ALA A 171 -23.54 30.21 -0.27
C ALA A 171 -23.13 30.19 -1.76
N VAL A 172 -21.89 30.52 -2.07
CA VAL A 172 -21.34 30.65 -3.44
C VAL A 172 -20.55 29.42 -3.87
N VAL A 173 -19.99 28.64 -2.93
CA VAL A 173 -19.34 27.35 -3.21
C VAL A 173 -20.39 26.32 -3.58
N SER A 174 -20.89 26.47 -4.80
CA SER A 174 -21.90 25.61 -5.38
C SER A 174 -21.44 24.14 -5.36
N LYS A 175 -22.43 23.23 -5.35
CA LYS A 175 -22.31 21.75 -5.32
C LYS A 175 -21.12 21.13 -6.05
N ARG A 176 -20.57 21.78 -7.04
CA ARG A 176 -19.56 21.25 -7.97
C ARG A 176 -18.15 21.19 -7.38
N GLU A 177 -17.75 22.17 -6.56
CA GLU A 177 -16.44 22.16 -5.86
C GLU A 177 -16.49 21.26 -4.63
N GLN A 178 -17.64 21.15 -3.96
CA GLN A 178 -17.84 20.22 -2.85
C GLN A 178 -17.71 18.76 -3.27
N GLU A 179 -18.18 18.39 -4.45
CA GLU A 179 -18.11 17.01 -4.96
C GLU A 179 -16.66 16.58 -5.23
N THR A 180 -15.86 17.44 -5.84
CA THR A 180 -14.46 17.13 -6.17
C THR A 180 -13.57 17.09 -4.92
N SER A 181 -13.77 18.04 -4.02
CA SER A 181 -13.05 18.13 -2.75
C SER A 181 -13.32 16.91 -1.86
N SER A 182 -14.61 16.60 -1.68
CA SER A 182 -15.01 15.43 -0.89
C SER A 182 -14.57 14.11 -1.51
N ALA A 183 -14.44 14.03 -2.84
CA ALA A 183 -13.95 12.83 -3.52
C ALA A 183 -12.49 12.56 -3.19
N ASN A 184 -11.61 13.57 -3.21
CA ASN A 184 -10.19 13.41 -2.91
C ASN A 184 -9.95 13.09 -1.42
N PHE A 185 -10.68 13.73 -0.50
CA PHE A 185 -10.63 13.37 0.92
C PHE A 185 -11.15 11.95 1.16
N ARG A 186 -12.24 11.55 0.51
CA ARG A 186 -12.76 10.18 0.56
C ARG A 186 -11.80 9.17 -0.03
N TYR A 187 -11.07 9.53 -1.08
CA TYR A 187 -10.07 8.65 -1.66
C TYR A 187 -8.96 8.32 -0.65
N LEU A 188 -8.38 9.34 0.01
CA LEU A 188 -7.35 9.12 1.04
C LEU A 188 -7.87 8.28 2.22
N SER A 189 -9.09 8.55 2.66
CA SER A 189 -9.73 7.78 3.74
C SER A 189 -9.99 6.34 3.31
N ASN A 190 -10.52 6.14 2.10
CA ASN A 190 -10.80 4.83 1.55
C ASN A 190 -9.52 4.07 1.19
N PHE A 191 -8.46 4.75 0.77
CA PHE A 191 -7.16 4.14 0.51
C PHE A 191 -6.64 3.43 1.77
N ALA A 192 -6.75 4.06 2.93
CA ALA A 192 -6.34 3.45 4.18
C ALA A 192 -7.27 2.34 4.68
N ARG A 193 -8.56 2.36 4.30
CA ARG A 193 -9.57 1.45 4.88
C ARG A 193 -10.00 0.30 3.98
N SER A 194 -10.11 0.50 2.69
CA SER A 194 -10.80 -0.45 1.78
C SER A 194 -10.12 -0.70 0.44
N GLY A 195 -8.98 -0.07 0.17
CA GLY A 195 -8.18 -0.40 -1.01
C GLY A 195 -7.64 -1.83 -0.93
N PRO A 196 -7.22 -2.44 -2.06
CA PRO A 196 -6.53 -3.73 -2.04
C PRO A 196 -5.26 -3.70 -1.18
N TYR A 197 -4.81 -2.52 -0.83
CA TYR A 197 -3.67 -2.20 0.05
C TYR A 197 -4.12 -1.54 1.36
N ASN A 198 -5.40 -1.68 1.73
CA ASN A 198 -5.88 -1.31 3.04
C ASN A 198 -4.87 -1.76 4.10
N MET A 199 -4.63 -0.91 5.09
CA MET A 199 -3.75 -1.20 6.22
C MET A 199 -4.16 -2.47 6.95
N THR A 200 -5.47 -2.80 6.98
CA THR A 200 -5.97 -4.10 7.41
C THR A 200 -5.57 -5.19 6.40
N ASN A 201 -5.50 -4.90 5.11
CA ASN A 201 -4.99 -5.81 4.09
C ASN A 201 -3.45 -5.79 4.02
N PHE A 202 -2.78 -4.69 4.36
CA PHE A 202 -1.35 -4.70 4.69
C PHE A 202 -1.08 -5.50 5.97
N TYR A 203 -1.98 -5.49 6.93
CA TYR A 203 -1.96 -6.45 8.04
C TYR A 203 -2.23 -7.87 7.55
N THR A 204 -3.11 -8.06 6.59
CA THR A 204 -3.42 -9.37 6.00
C THR A 204 -2.31 -9.79 5.01
N VAL A 205 -1.77 -8.86 4.24
CA VAL A 205 -0.56 -9.05 3.44
C VAL A 205 0.66 -9.20 4.36
N GLY A 206 0.76 -8.46 5.45
CA GLY A 206 1.76 -8.62 6.49
C GLY A 206 1.60 -9.90 7.30
N LEU A 207 0.38 -10.40 7.48
CA LEU A 207 0.09 -11.74 7.99
C LEU A 207 0.45 -12.80 6.93
N LEU A 208 0.25 -12.55 5.66
CA LEU A 208 0.74 -13.39 4.57
C LEU A 208 2.28 -13.43 4.55
N PHE A 209 2.95 -12.32 4.78
CA PHE A 209 4.42 -12.29 4.90
C PHE A 209 4.92 -12.87 6.22
N ASN A 210 4.21 -12.67 7.33
CA ASN A 210 4.61 -13.17 8.64
C ASN A 210 4.31 -14.67 8.83
N THR A 211 3.49 -15.27 7.99
CA THR A 211 3.23 -16.71 7.95
C THR A 211 4.10 -17.43 6.90
N LEU A 212 4.83 -16.68 6.07
CA LEU A 212 5.77 -17.18 5.07
C LEU A 212 7.24 -17.00 5.52
N ALA A 213 7.50 -16.28 6.59
CA ALA A 213 8.77 -16.19 7.30
C ALA A 213 8.75 -17.17 8.46
#